data_e6d97432702704b1ece759a35d6ae355
#
_entry.id   e6d97432702704b1ece759a35d6ae355
#
_cell.length_a   1.000
_cell.length_b   1.000
_cell.length_c   1.000
_cell.angle_alpha   90.00
_cell.angle_beta   90.00
_cell.angle_gamma   90.00
#
_symmetry.space_group_name_H-M   'P 1'
#
loop_
_entity.id
_entity.type
_entity.pdbx_description
1 polymer ?
#
loop_
_entity_poly.entity_id
_entity_poly.type
_entity_poly.pdbx_seq_one_letter_code
_entity_poly.pdbx_strand_id
1 'polypeptide(L)'
;CQNYRFSQAGEGKEIDSKRLSQMMLDLQAMKCHNINLVSPAHYLPQVLDALVMAIENGLVIPVVYNNGGYENTETLKLLEGIIDIYLPDMRYADNAVAKKYSGVDNYVEINRAAVLEMYRQVGAGRLIIRHLVLPGGLAGTQEIMEFIAQNLSKDVRISLMSQYYPEYKATNYPVISRRISNKEYQAAIDIILANGFTNGWFQPDVSDDVTQRFIGTNFKSNV
;
A
#
# COMPACT_ATOMS: atom_id res chain seq x y z
N CYS A 1 -11.14 -2.53 -8.80
CA CYS A 1 -10.56 -3.06 -7.55
C CYS A 1 -10.45 -4.58 -7.63
N GLN A 2 -9.25 -5.13 -7.46
CA GLN A 2 -9.02 -6.58 -7.46
C GLN A 2 -9.75 -7.28 -6.30
N ASN A 3 -9.94 -6.56 -5.21
CA ASN A 3 -10.61 -7.06 -4.01
C ASN A 3 -12.10 -6.65 -3.95
N TYR A 4 -12.76 -6.51 -5.12
CA TYR A 4 -14.14 -6.04 -5.17
C TYR A 4 -15.12 -6.96 -4.43
N ARG A 5 -14.83 -8.25 -4.31
CA ARG A 5 -15.65 -9.19 -3.54
C ARG A 5 -15.76 -8.76 -2.08
N PHE A 6 -14.66 -8.37 -1.46
CA PHE A 6 -14.66 -7.84 -0.09
C PHE A 6 -15.21 -6.42 -0.04
N SER A 7 -14.69 -5.52 -0.88
CA SER A 7 -14.97 -4.09 -0.78
C SER A 7 -16.32 -3.66 -1.35
N GLN A 8 -16.94 -4.45 -2.23
CA GLN A 8 -18.19 -4.11 -2.91
C GLN A 8 -19.28 -5.18 -2.73
N ALA A 9 -18.92 -6.45 -2.69
CA ALA A 9 -19.88 -7.55 -2.54
C ALA A 9 -20.06 -8.02 -1.08
N GLY A 10 -19.27 -7.47 -0.13
CA GLY A 10 -19.43 -7.77 1.30
C GLY A 10 -19.05 -9.20 1.69
N GLU A 11 -18.16 -9.85 0.90
CA GLU A 11 -17.67 -11.17 1.29
C GLU A 11 -16.87 -11.08 2.59
N GLY A 12 -17.18 -11.95 3.56
CA GLY A 12 -16.48 -12.01 4.84
C GLY A 12 -17.31 -12.69 5.90
N LYS A 13 -16.75 -12.77 7.10
CA LYS A 13 -17.45 -13.22 8.31
C LYS A 13 -17.29 -12.17 9.38
N GLU A 14 -18.39 -11.87 10.05
CA GLU A 14 -18.36 -11.00 11.22
C GLU A 14 -17.61 -11.68 12.36
N ILE A 15 -16.70 -10.93 12.98
CA ILE A 15 -15.96 -11.34 14.18
C ILE A 15 -15.92 -10.18 15.17
N ASP A 16 -15.83 -10.48 16.45
CA ASP A 16 -15.63 -9.50 17.51
C ASP A 16 -14.13 -9.18 17.74
N SER A 17 -13.86 -8.15 18.52
CA SER A 17 -12.50 -7.73 18.87
C SER A 17 -11.72 -8.82 19.63
N LYS A 18 -12.42 -9.63 20.45
CA LYS A 18 -11.81 -10.75 21.17
C LYS A 18 -11.33 -11.85 20.22
N ARG A 19 -12.14 -12.20 19.23
CA ARG A 19 -11.73 -13.18 18.20
C ARG A 19 -10.59 -12.64 17.35
N LEU A 20 -10.61 -11.37 16.98
CA LEU A 20 -9.54 -10.74 16.22
C LEU A 20 -8.24 -10.73 17.03
N SER A 21 -8.28 -10.39 18.32
CA SER A 21 -7.14 -10.48 19.24
C SER A 21 -6.55 -11.89 19.28
N GLN A 22 -7.40 -12.91 19.43
CA GLN A 22 -6.94 -14.31 19.43
C GLN A 22 -6.28 -14.69 18.10
N MET A 23 -6.81 -14.24 16.96
CA MET A 23 -6.19 -14.49 15.64
C MET A 23 -4.80 -13.88 15.54
N MET A 24 -4.57 -12.69 16.10
CA MET A 24 -3.24 -12.06 16.15
C MET A 24 -2.26 -12.90 16.98
N LEU A 25 -2.69 -13.39 18.13
CA LEU A 25 -1.88 -14.27 18.98
C LEU A 25 -1.60 -15.64 18.32
N ASP A 26 -2.58 -16.19 17.62
CA ASP A 26 -2.43 -17.43 16.86
C ASP A 26 -1.36 -17.26 15.76
N LEU A 27 -1.38 -16.15 15.03
CA LEU A 27 -0.37 -15.82 14.03
C LEU A 27 1.03 -15.69 14.64
N GLN A 28 1.16 -15.05 15.80
CA GLN A 28 2.41 -14.98 16.53
C GLN A 28 2.89 -16.38 16.94
N ALA A 29 2.01 -17.22 17.47
CA ALA A 29 2.33 -18.61 17.83
C ALA A 29 2.78 -19.45 16.64
N MET A 30 2.23 -19.16 15.43
CA MET A 30 2.66 -19.74 14.16
C MET A 30 4.00 -19.19 13.65
N LYS A 31 4.66 -18.29 14.41
CA LYS A 31 5.92 -17.63 14.07
C LYS A 31 5.83 -16.70 12.84
N CYS A 32 4.67 -16.07 12.61
CA CYS A 32 4.57 -15.00 11.64
C CYS A 32 5.46 -13.82 12.06
N HIS A 33 6.04 -13.11 11.08
CA HIS A 33 6.96 -12.01 11.34
C HIS A 33 6.27 -10.73 11.81
N ASN A 34 5.00 -10.57 11.49
CA ASN A 34 4.20 -9.37 11.81
C ASN A 34 2.71 -9.65 11.72
N ILE A 35 1.92 -8.73 12.26
CA ILE A 35 0.48 -8.64 11.98
C ILE A 35 0.28 -7.59 10.88
N ASN A 36 -0.20 -8.00 9.71
CA ASN A 36 -0.47 -7.10 8.59
C ASN A 36 -1.95 -6.76 8.52
N LEU A 37 -2.30 -5.55 8.94
CA LEU A 37 -3.67 -5.00 8.88
C LEU A 37 -3.90 -4.42 7.49
N VAL A 38 -4.76 -5.04 6.68
CA VAL A 38 -5.03 -4.62 5.31
C VAL A 38 -6.32 -3.80 5.24
N SER A 39 -6.20 -2.52 4.88
CA SER A 39 -7.31 -1.55 4.77
C SER A 39 -8.20 -1.49 6.02
N PRO A 40 -7.64 -1.35 7.23
CA PRO A 40 -8.37 -1.49 8.48
C PRO A 40 -9.21 -0.25 8.85
N ALA A 41 -9.11 0.86 8.11
CA ALA A 41 -9.71 2.15 8.46
C ALA A 41 -11.23 2.08 8.80
N HIS A 42 -11.96 1.21 8.11
CA HIS A 42 -13.42 1.04 8.31
C HIS A 42 -13.78 0.46 9.68
N TYR A 43 -12.86 -0.29 10.29
CA TYR A 43 -13.05 -1.01 11.56
C TYR A 43 -12.00 -0.62 12.59
N LEU A 44 -11.43 0.58 12.46
CA LEU A 44 -10.29 0.99 13.28
C LEU A 44 -10.56 0.91 14.79
N PRO A 45 -11.72 1.35 15.32
CA PRO A 45 -12.00 1.21 16.76
C PRO A 45 -11.93 -0.24 17.22
N GLN A 46 -12.56 -1.18 16.49
CA GLN A 46 -12.56 -2.61 16.81
C GLN A 46 -11.18 -3.24 16.68
N VAL A 47 -10.39 -2.77 15.70
CA VAL A 47 -8.99 -3.21 15.53
C VAL A 47 -8.14 -2.73 16.69
N LEU A 48 -8.30 -1.49 17.16
CA LEU A 48 -7.58 -0.96 18.32
C LEU A 48 -7.94 -1.72 19.60
N ASP A 49 -9.23 -1.99 19.84
CA ASP A 49 -9.67 -2.82 20.98
C ASP A 49 -9.01 -4.21 20.92
N ALA A 50 -8.98 -4.84 19.75
CA ALA A 50 -8.35 -6.13 19.56
C ALA A 50 -6.84 -6.10 19.79
N LEU A 51 -6.15 -5.02 19.36
CA LEU A 51 -4.72 -4.83 19.59
C LEU A 51 -4.41 -4.67 21.09
N VAL A 52 -5.20 -3.86 21.82
CA VAL A 52 -5.04 -3.73 23.28
C VAL A 52 -5.14 -5.09 23.95
N MET A 53 -6.20 -5.86 23.66
CA MET A 53 -6.37 -7.20 24.20
C MET A 53 -5.22 -8.13 23.83
N ALA A 54 -4.71 -8.07 22.59
CA ALA A 54 -3.62 -8.91 22.13
C ALA A 54 -2.30 -8.56 22.84
N ILE A 55 -2.01 -7.26 23.00
CA ILE A 55 -0.81 -6.78 23.71
C ILE A 55 -0.84 -7.20 25.18
N GLU A 56 -1.96 -7.04 25.86
CA GLU A 56 -2.14 -7.50 27.25
C GLU A 56 -1.94 -9.02 27.40
N ASN A 57 -2.19 -9.79 26.34
CA ASN A 57 -1.99 -11.24 26.30
C ASN A 57 -0.66 -11.63 25.63
N GLY A 58 0.29 -10.71 25.46
CA GLY A 58 1.67 -11.01 25.09
C GLY A 58 1.96 -10.94 23.59
N LEU A 59 1.22 -10.18 22.80
CA LEU A 59 1.58 -9.85 21.42
C LEU A 59 2.84 -8.97 21.43
N VAL A 60 3.90 -9.40 20.73
CA VAL A 60 5.19 -8.70 20.65
C VAL A 60 5.71 -8.55 19.21
N ILE A 61 5.09 -9.21 18.23
CA ILE A 61 5.50 -9.06 16.83
C ILE A 61 4.99 -7.74 16.25
N PRO A 62 5.73 -7.13 15.30
CA PRO A 62 5.39 -5.83 14.73
C PRO A 62 3.99 -5.78 14.10
N VAL A 63 3.35 -4.62 14.21
CA VAL A 63 2.07 -4.33 13.57
C VAL A 63 2.30 -3.47 12.32
N VAL A 64 1.81 -3.94 11.19
CA VAL A 64 1.93 -3.31 9.88
C VAL A 64 0.57 -2.75 9.44
N TYR A 65 0.52 -1.48 9.06
CA TYR A 65 -0.68 -0.81 8.56
C TYR A 65 -0.60 -0.65 7.04
N ASN A 66 -1.26 -1.55 6.30
CA ASN A 66 -1.28 -1.59 4.85
C ASN A 66 -2.58 -0.96 4.33
N ASN A 67 -2.48 0.18 3.67
CA ASN A 67 -3.64 0.99 3.34
C ASN A 67 -3.56 1.61 1.94
N GLY A 68 -4.70 2.10 1.44
CA GLY A 68 -4.80 2.73 0.13
C GLY A 68 -4.24 4.15 0.05
N GLY A 69 -3.68 4.67 1.14
CA GLY A 69 -3.11 6.01 1.22
C GLY A 69 -4.13 7.15 1.27
N TYR A 70 -5.41 6.87 1.16
CA TYR A 70 -6.49 7.86 1.28
C TYR A 70 -7.05 7.83 2.70
N GLU A 71 -6.29 8.44 3.63
CA GLU A 71 -6.53 8.35 5.08
C GLU A 71 -6.68 9.74 5.70
N ASN A 72 -7.48 9.84 6.75
CA ASN A 72 -7.59 11.04 7.55
C ASN A 72 -6.37 11.18 8.47
N THR A 73 -5.68 12.32 8.43
CA THR A 73 -4.49 12.58 9.25
C THR A 73 -4.77 12.56 10.75
N GLU A 74 -5.93 13.03 11.21
CA GLU A 74 -6.29 12.97 12.63
C GLU A 74 -6.48 11.53 13.09
N THR A 75 -7.03 10.68 12.24
CA THR A 75 -7.12 9.24 12.50
C THR A 75 -5.73 8.59 12.58
N LEU A 76 -4.82 8.96 11.69
CA LEU A 76 -3.44 8.45 11.72
C LEU A 76 -2.69 8.86 12.99
N LYS A 77 -2.93 10.06 13.52
CA LYS A 77 -2.33 10.50 14.80
C LYS A 77 -2.71 9.60 15.97
N LEU A 78 -3.90 9.02 15.98
CA LEU A 78 -4.31 8.04 16.99
C LEU A 78 -3.51 6.73 16.95
N LEU A 79 -2.83 6.48 15.85
CA LEU A 79 -2.03 5.26 15.63
C LEU A 79 -0.55 5.45 16.01
N GLU A 80 -0.15 6.66 16.42
CA GLU A 80 1.23 6.96 16.79
C GLU A 80 1.69 6.08 17.97
N GLY A 81 2.81 5.39 17.79
CA GLY A 81 3.35 4.46 18.79
C GLY A 81 2.68 3.08 18.81
N ILE A 82 1.61 2.86 18.00
CA ILE A 82 0.91 1.58 17.91
C ILE A 82 1.35 0.83 16.65
N ILE A 83 1.53 1.55 15.55
CA ILE A 83 1.92 0.97 14.26
C ILE A 83 3.44 1.03 14.10
N ASP A 84 4.04 -0.11 13.83
CA ASP A 84 5.49 -0.22 13.62
C ASP A 84 5.91 0.12 12.19
N ILE A 85 5.12 -0.27 11.21
CA ILE A 85 5.44 -0.12 9.78
C ILE A 85 4.19 0.34 9.03
N TYR A 86 4.33 1.39 8.22
CA TYR A 86 3.28 1.82 7.30
C TYR A 86 3.58 1.38 5.86
N LEU A 87 2.54 0.87 5.18
CA LEU A 87 2.55 0.51 3.76
C LEU A 87 1.45 1.26 2.99
N PRO A 88 1.57 2.59 2.81
CA PRO A 88 0.59 3.33 2.03
C PRO A 88 0.76 3.11 0.53
N ASP A 89 -0.37 3.05 -0.19
CA ASP A 89 -0.36 3.20 -1.65
C ASP A 89 -0.28 4.69 -2.02
N MET A 90 0.59 5.04 -2.96
CA MET A 90 0.52 6.28 -3.72
C MET A 90 0.12 5.92 -5.15
N ARG A 91 -1.17 6.09 -5.46
CA ARG A 91 -1.78 5.48 -6.66
C ARG A 91 -1.98 6.45 -7.80
N TYR A 92 -2.23 7.72 -7.52
CA TYR A 92 -2.51 8.76 -8.49
C TYR A 92 -1.79 10.06 -8.14
N ALA A 93 -1.26 10.74 -9.17
CA ALA A 93 -0.73 12.09 -9.05
C ALA A 93 -1.73 13.17 -9.52
N ASP A 94 -2.90 12.76 -10.01
CA ASP A 94 -3.91 13.62 -10.60
C ASP A 94 -5.30 13.35 -9.99
N ASN A 95 -5.97 14.40 -9.51
CA ASN A 95 -7.29 14.31 -8.89
C ASN A 95 -8.39 13.93 -9.88
N ALA A 96 -8.29 14.35 -11.14
CA ALA A 96 -9.27 13.99 -12.16
C ALA A 96 -9.18 12.51 -12.53
N VAL A 97 -7.97 11.96 -12.58
CA VAL A 97 -7.72 10.53 -12.75
C VAL A 97 -8.26 9.75 -11.56
N ALA A 98 -7.96 10.18 -10.33
CA ALA A 98 -8.47 9.55 -9.11
C ALA A 98 -10.00 9.55 -9.05
N LYS A 99 -10.63 10.68 -9.37
CA LYS A 99 -12.09 10.81 -9.44
C LYS A 99 -12.70 9.89 -10.47
N LYS A 100 -12.11 9.83 -11.68
CA LYS A 100 -12.61 9.01 -12.79
C LYS A 100 -12.55 7.50 -12.48
N TYR A 101 -11.45 7.01 -11.89
CA TYR A 101 -11.20 5.58 -11.76
C TYR A 101 -11.44 5.01 -10.35
N SER A 102 -11.44 5.88 -9.33
CA SER A 102 -11.70 5.48 -7.94
C SER A 102 -12.86 6.21 -7.27
N GLY A 103 -13.44 7.22 -7.92
CA GLY A 103 -14.60 7.95 -7.41
C GLY A 103 -14.32 8.87 -6.22
N VAL A 104 -13.05 9.17 -5.95
CA VAL A 104 -12.62 9.97 -4.79
C VAL A 104 -12.21 11.38 -5.20
N ASP A 105 -12.51 12.34 -4.35
CA ASP A 105 -12.15 13.76 -4.54
C ASP A 105 -10.88 14.08 -3.74
N ASN A 106 -10.10 15.07 -4.21
CA ASN A 106 -8.91 15.59 -3.51
C ASN A 106 -7.92 14.47 -3.10
N TYR A 107 -7.79 13.44 -3.95
CA TYR A 107 -6.94 12.28 -3.64
C TYR A 107 -5.50 12.69 -3.37
N VAL A 108 -4.96 13.58 -4.22
CA VAL A 108 -3.54 13.95 -4.18
C VAL A 108 -3.19 14.61 -2.86
N GLU A 109 -3.98 15.58 -2.43
CA GLU A 109 -3.77 16.34 -1.20
C GLU A 109 -3.93 15.44 0.04
N ILE A 110 -4.99 14.63 0.06
CA ILE A 110 -5.28 13.71 1.18
C ILE A 110 -4.20 12.63 1.27
N ASN A 111 -3.83 12.03 0.14
CA ASN A 111 -2.81 10.99 0.09
C ASN A 111 -1.45 11.52 0.55
N ARG A 112 -1.03 12.69 0.03
CA ARG A 112 0.24 13.32 0.40
C ARG A 112 0.28 13.69 1.87
N ALA A 113 -0.78 14.28 2.42
CA ALA A 113 -0.88 14.60 3.84
C ALA A 113 -0.80 13.34 4.73
N ALA A 114 -1.49 12.27 4.34
CA ALA A 114 -1.45 10.99 5.05
C ALA A 114 -0.05 10.37 5.04
N VAL A 115 0.63 10.36 3.89
CA VAL A 115 1.99 9.81 3.76
C VAL A 115 3.01 10.64 4.56
N LEU A 116 2.89 11.96 4.58
CA LEU A 116 3.73 12.83 5.42
C LEU A 116 3.54 12.54 6.91
N GLU A 117 2.31 12.34 7.35
CA GLU A 117 2.02 11.98 8.74
C GLU A 117 2.58 10.59 9.11
N MET A 118 2.41 9.60 8.25
CA MET A 118 3.02 8.26 8.44
C MET A 118 4.55 8.35 8.51
N TYR A 119 5.15 9.14 7.61
CA TYR A 119 6.60 9.39 7.63
C TYR A 119 7.06 10.06 8.91
N ARG A 120 6.32 11.06 9.41
CA ARG A 120 6.59 11.73 10.68
C ARG A 120 6.65 10.74 11.85
N GLN A 121 5.73 9.76 11.87
CA GLN A 121 5.62 8.79 12.95
C GLN A 121 6.74 7.74 12.95
N VAL A 122 7.08 7.20 11.77
CA VAL A 122 7.97 6.03 11.71
C VAL A 122 9.30 6.26 10.98
N GLY A 123 9.46 7.38 10.30
CA GLY A 123 10.65 7.71 9.50
C GLY A 123 10.85 6.81 8.28
N ALA A 124 11.93 7.05 7.54
CA ALA A 124 12.23 6.35 6.28
C ALA A 124 12.41 4.83 6.45
N GLY A 125 12.95 4.41 7.58
CA GLY A 125 13.27 2.99 7.81
C GLY A 125 12.06 2.06 7.93
N ARG A 126 10.89 2.61 8.31
CA ARG A 126 9.67 1.85 8.57
C ARG A 126 8.47 2.32 7.74
N LEU A 127 8.72 3.16 6.73
CA LEU A 127 7.75 3.53 5.69
C LEU A 127 8.10 2.83 4.39
N ILE A 128 7.15 2.10 3.82
CA ILE A 128 7.28 1.43 2.54
C ILE A 128 6.17 1.94 1.63
N ILE A 129 6.51 2.81 0.70
CA ILE A 129 5.54 3.36 -0.25
C ILE A 129 5.30 2.35 -1.37
N ARG A 130 4.05 1.97 -1.54
CA ARG A 130 3.62 1.07 -2.60
C ARG A 130 3.13 1.89 -3.79
N HIS A 131 3.68 1.63 -4.96
CA HIS A 131 3.27 2.28 -6.19
C HIS A 131 2.87 1.26 -7.25
N LEU A 132 1.59 1.27 -7.63
CA LEU A 132 1.05 0.40 -8.67
C LEU A 132 1.12 1.11 -10.01
N VAL A 133 1.88 0.56 -10.95
CA VAL A 133 1.90 1.06 -12.32
C VAL A 133 0.55 0.80 -12.99
N LEU A 134 -0.02 1.84 -13.59
CA LEU A 134 -1.29 1.77 -14.31
C LEU A 134 -1.07 1.96 -15.82
N PRO A 135 -1.90 1.32 -16.68
CA PRO A 135 -1.82 1.52 -18.11
C PRO A 135 -1.94 2.99 -18.52
N GLY A 136 -1.21 3.39 -19.57
CA GLY A 136 -1.26 4.75 -20.08
C GLY A 136 -0.62 5.81 -19.19
N GLY A 137 0.23 5.42 -18.26
CA GLY A 137 0.89 6.35 -17.33
C GLY A 137 -0.05 7.01 -16.32
N LEU A 138 -1.27 6.51 -16.16
CA LEU A 138 -2.32 7.13 -15.34
C LEU A 138 -1.97 7.24 -13.84
N ALA A 139 -0.99 6.49 -13.37
CA ALA A 139 -0.52 6.60 -12.00
C ALA A 139 0.24 7.92 -11.72
N GLY A 140 0.87 8.53 -12.73
CA GLY A 140 1.70 9.72 -12.56
C GLY A 140 2.96 9.42 -11.76
N THR A 141 3.72 8.40 -12.20
CA THR A 141 4.92 7.92 -11.48
C THR A 141 5.95 9.02 -11.28
N GLN A 142 6.17 9.89 -12.28
CA GLN A 142 7.15 10.98 -12.21
C GLN A 142 6.82 11.93 -11.06
N GLU A 143 5.60 12.43 -11.04
CA GLU A 143 5.12 13.43 -10.07
C GLU A 143 5.07 12.86 -8.64
N ILE A 144 4.78 11.55 -8.51
CA ILE A 144 4.82 10.87 -7.21
C ILE A 144 6.26 10.75 -6.71
N MET A 145 7.19 10.32 -7.55
CA MET A 145 8.60 10.18 -7.17
C MET A 145 9.24 11.54 -6.85
N GLU A 146 8.92 12.58 -7.61
CA GLU A 146 9.36 13.95 -7.31
C GLU A 146 8.83 14.42 -5.95
N PHE A 147 7.55 14.20 -5.67
CA PHE A 147 6.97 14.53 -4.36
C PHE A 147 7.70 13.82 -3.22
N ILE A 148 7.96 12.52 -3.34
CA ILE A 148 8.65 11.74 -2.31
C ILE A 148 10.07 12.27 -2.13
N ALA A 149 10.80 12.52 -3.21
CA ALA A 149 12.18 13.01 -3.15
C ALA A 149 12.31 14.41 -2.53
N GLN A 150 11.30 15.27 -2.72
CA GLN A 150 11.31 16.65 -2.22
C GLN A 150 10.80 16.78 -0.78
N ASN A 151 9.89 15.93 -0.34
CA ASN A 151 9.17 16.11 0.92
C ASN A 151 9.46 15.05 1.99
N LEU A 152 10.02 13.91 1.58
CA LEU A 152 10.41 12.84 2.51
C LEU A 152 11.94 12.62 2.45
N SER A 153 12.36 11.36 2.25
CA SER A 153 13.77 11.00 2.07
C SER A 153 13.90 10.02 0.92
N LYS A 154 15.01 10.09 0.18
CA LYS A 154 15.38 9.09 -0.82
C LYS A 154 15.69 7.70 -0.21
N ASP A 155 15.84 7.63 1.12
CA ASP A 155 16.03 6.37 1.85
C ASP A 155 14.72 5.61 2.08
N VAL A 156 13.56 6.22 1.79
CA VAL A 156 12.26 5.56 1.85
C VAL A 156 12.24 4.37 0.87
N ARG A 157 11.66 3.27 1.32
CA ARG A 157 11.54 2.08 0.46
C ARG A 157 10.37 2.21 -0.51
N ILE A 158 10.65 2.00 -1.79
CA ILE A 158 9.64 1.99 -2.84
C ILE A 158 9.35 0.55 -3.24
N SER A 159 8.08 0.15 -3.14
CA SER A 159 7.57 -1.12 -3.67
C SER A 159 6.84 -0.85 -4.97
N LEU A 160 7.53 -1.00 -6.10
CA LEU A 160 6.93 -0.86 -7.42
C LEU A 160 6.21 -2.14 -7.82
N MET A 161 4.91 -2.02 -8.10
CA MET A 161 4.05 -3.17 -8.39
C MET A 161 3.64 -3.20 -9.87
N SER A 162 3.87 -4.35 -10.53
CA SER A 162 3.46 -4.64 -11.90
C SER A 162 2.11 -5.36 -11.98
N GLN A 163 1.54 -5.72 -10.85
CA GLN A 163 0.41 -6.65 -10.73
C GLN A 163 -0.97 -6.09 -11.12
N TYR A 164 -1.04 -4.93 -11.81
CA TYR A 164 -2.31 -4.41 -12.25
C TYR A 164 -3.05 -5.42 -13.15
N TYR A 165 -4.29 -5.70 -12.78
CA TYR A 165 -5.19 -6.53 -13.55
C TYR A 165 -6.56 -5.85 -13.67
N PRO A 166 -7.17 -5.79 -14.90
CA PRO A 166 -8.48 -5.20 -15.10
C PRO A 166 -9.57 -6.11 -14.53
N GLU A 167 -10.12 -5.72 -13.37
CA GLU A 167 -11.21 -6.41 -12.68
C GLU A 167 -12.41 -5.49 -12.47
N TYR A 168 -13.57 -6.07 -12.18
CA TYR A 168 -14.81 -5.39 -11.87
C TYR A 168 -15.17 -4.39 -12.99
N LYS A 169 -15.34 -3.10 -12.69
CA LYS A 169 -15.71 -2.06 -13.65
C LYS A 169 -14.56 -1.58 -14.54
N ALA A 170 -13.33 -2.06 -14.34
CA ALA A 170 -12.17 -1.62 -15.14
C ALA A 170 -12.33 -1.93 -16.62
N THR A 171 -13.02 -3.01 -16.96
CA THR A 171 -13.33 -3.40 -18.36
C THR A 171 -14.19 -2.37 -19.10
N ASN A 172 -14.91 -1.49 -18.39
CA ASN A 172 -15.71 -0.43 -18.99
C ASN A 172 -14.88 0.80 -19.41
N TYR A 173 -13.58 0.82 -19.09
CA TYR A 173 -12.70 1.94 -19.39
C TYR A 173 -11.55 1.49 -20.30
N PRO A 174 -11.55 1.86 -21.59
CA PRO A 174 -10.61 1.32 -22.59
C PRO A 174 -9.13 1.38 -22.18
N VAL A 175 -8.70 2.47 -21.51
CA VAL A 175 -7.30 2.65 -21.12
C VAL A 175 -6.87 1.64 -20.07
N ILE A 176 -7.74 1.36 -19.10
CA ILE A 176 -7.44 0.46 -17.98
C ILE A 176 -8.07 -0.93 -18.12
N SER A 177 -8.66 -1.26 -19.28
CA SER A 177 -9.21 -2.59 -19.57
C SER A 177 -8.16 -3.63 -19.98
N ARG A 178 -6.88 -3.30 -19.88
CA ARG A 178 -5.73 -4.14 -20.22
C ARG A 178 -4.70 -4.15 -19.09
N ARG A 179 -3.82 -5.11 -19.08
CA ARG A 179 -2.61 -5.07 -18.23
C ARG A 179 -1.64 -4.00 -18.73
N ILE A 180 -0.68 -3.62 -17.88
CA ILE A 180 0.45 -2.80 -18.30
C ILE A 180 1.35 -3.58 -19.26
N SER A 181 2.06 -2.89 -20.13
CA SER A 181 3.11 -3.45 -20.96
C SER A 181 4.46 -3.40 -20.23
N ASN A 182 5.42 -4.23 -20.69
CA ASN A 182 6.79 -4.19 -20.18
C ASN A 182 7.44 -2.81 -20.38
N LYS A 183 7.10 -2.10 -21.45
CA LYS A 183 7.59 -0.72 -21.69
C LYS A 183 7.07 0.26 -20.65
N GLU A 184 5.80 0.18 -20.26
CA GLU A 184 5.22 1.03 -19.21
C GLU A 184 5.84 0.73 -17.84
N TYR A 185 6.11 -0.54 -17.57
CA TYR A 185 6.76 -0.93 -16.33
C TYR A 185 8.22 -0.47 -16.29
N GLN A 186 8.99 -0.70 -17.37
CA GLN A 186 10.38 -0.26 -17.47
C GLN A 186 10.50 1.27 -17.35
N ALA A 187 9.62 2.02 -17.99
CA ALA A 187 9.59 3.48 -17.85
C ALA A 187 9.37 3.93 -16.39
N ALA A 188 8.56 3.21 -15.63
CA ALA A 188 8.37 3.51 -14.20
C ALA A 188 9.63 3.18 -13.37
N ILE A 189 10.34 2.10 -13.69
CA ILE A 189 11.65 1.77 -13.09
C ILE A 189 12.66 2.89 -13.37
N ASP A 190 12.78 3.29 -14.64
CA ASP A 190 13.73 4.33 -15.05
C ASP A 190 13.47 5.66 -14.33
N ILE A 191 12.20 6.04 -14.15
CA ILE A 191 11.79 7.22 -13.37
C ILE A 191 12.25 7.12 -11.91
N ILE A 192 12.04 5.97 -11.25
CA ILE A 192 12.44 5.75 -9.84
C ILE A 192 13.94 5.91 -9.69
N LEU A 193 14.71 5.28 -10.58
CA LEU A 193 16.17 5.33 -10.56
C LEU A 193 16.70 6.74 -10.87
N ALA A 194 16.10 7.44 -11.85
CA ALA A 194 16.46 8.81 -12.21
C ALA A 194 16.21 9.82 -11.07
N ASN A 195 15.21 9.57 -10.22
CA ASN A 195 14.94 10.35 -9.00
C ASN A 195 15.87 10.01 -7.83
N GLY A 196 16.77 9.02 -8.01
CA GLY A 196 17.80 8.65 -7.06
C GLY A 196 17.35 7.73 -5.92
N PHE A 197 16.22 7.03 -6.08
CA PHE A 197 15.81 6.00 -5.14
C PHE A 197 16.60 4.71 -5.38
N THR A 198 17.18 4.17 -4.31
CA THR A 198 18.00 2.95 -4.34
C THR A 198 17.51 1.88 -3.36
N ASN A 199 16.49 2.21 -2.55
CA ASN A 199 15.92 1.31 -1.56
C ASN A 199 14.53 0.83 -1.99
N GLY A 200 14.30 -0.47 -1.85
CA GLY A 200 13.01 -1.08 -2.17
C GLY A 200 13.16 -2.28 -3.10
N TRP A 201 12.13 -2.57 -3.85
CA TRP A 201 12.11 -3.67 -4.79
C TRP A 201 11.15 -3.45 -5.94
N PHE A 202 11.46 -4.04 -7.08
CA PHE A 202 10.60 -4.13 -8.24
C PHE A 202 9.98 -5.53 -8.31
N GLN A 203 8.67 -5.63 -8.56
CA GLN A 203 8.11 -6.93 -8.90
C GLN A 203 8.71 -7.43 -10.22
N PRO A 204 8.98 -8.73 -10.38
CA PRO A 204 9.43 -9.28 -11.66
C PRO A 204 8.37 -9.05 -12.75
N ASP A 205 8.81 -9.16 -14.00
CA ASP A 205 8.04 -8.86 -15.20
C ASP A 205 6.60 -9.36 -15.19
N VAL A 206 5.79 -8.69 -16.01
CA VAL A 206 4.37 -9.00 -16.27
C VAL A 206 4.24 -10.37 -16.94
N SER A 207 4.68 -11.43 -16.26
CA SER A 207 4.47 -12.81 -16.70
C SER A 207 3.09 -13.31 -16.25
N ASP A 208 2.50 -14.22 -17.01
CA ASP A 208 1.21 -14.83 -16.67
C ASP A 208 1.31 -15.78 -15.46
N ASP A 209 2.50 -16.06 -14.96
CA ASP A 209 2.73 -16.92 -13.82
C ASP A 209 2.43 -16.20 -12.49
N VAL A 210 1.33 -16.59 -11.88
CA VAL A 210 0.85 -16.04 -10.60
C VAL A 210 1.85 -16.25 -9.46
N THR A 211 2.69 -17.28 -9.53
CA THR A 211 3.66 -17.61 -8.48
C THR A 211 4.82 -16.62 -8.42
N GLN A 212 5.18 -15.98 -9.55
CA GLN A 212 6.23 -14.96 -9.61
C GLN A 212 5.76 -13.57 -9.14
N ARG A 213 4.46 -13.35 -8.95
CA ARG A 213 3.90 -12.04 -8.57
C ARG A 213 4.32 -11.56 -7.19
N PHE A 214 4.86 -12.42 -6.34
CA PHE A 214 5.23 -12.11 -4.95
C PHE A 214 6.74 -12.10 -4.68
N ILE A 215 7.55 -12.41 -5.66
CA ILE A 215 9.02 -12.41 -5.52
C ILE A 215 9.55 -11.08 -6.05
N GLY A 216 9.80 -10.14 -5.15
CA GLY A 216 10.46 -8.89 -5.48
C GLY A 216 11.97 -9.08 -5.62
N THR A 217 12.58 -8.39 -6.57
CA THR A 217 14.05 -8.25 -6.64
C THR A 217 14.47 -7.01 -5.86
N ASN A 218 15.54 -7.11 -5.08
CA ASN A 218 16.12 -5.97 -4.38
C ASN A 218 16.80 -5.05 -5.41
N PHE A 219 16.62 -3.73 -5.35
CA PHE A 219 17.26 -2.76 -6.25
C PHE A 219 18.80 -2.91 -6.31
N LYS A 220 19.40 -3.39 -5.21
CA LYS A 220 20.84 -3.57 -5.10
C LYS A 220 21.40 -4.84 -5.74
N SER A 221 20.56 -5.77 -6.18
CA SER A 221 21.01 -7.07 -6.70
C SER A 221 21.32 -7.08 -8.21
N ASN A 222 21.16 -5.96 -8.90
CA ASN A 222 21.34 -5.83 -10.34
C ASN A 222 22.36 -4.73 -10.74
N VAL A 223 23.40 -4.51 -9.91
CA VAL A 223 24.57 -3.70 -10.29
C VAL A 223 25.81 -4.56 -10.20
#